data_494955ee2bdc6933078d910d1a37e0a1
#
_entry.id   494955ee2bdc6933078d910d1a37e0a1
#
_cell.length_a   1.000
_cell.length_b   1.000
_cell.length_c   1.000
_cell.angle_alpha   90.00
_cell.angle_beta   90.00
_cell.angle_gamma   90.00
#
_symmetry.space_group_name_H-M   'P 1'
#
loop_
_entity.id
_entity.type
_entity.pdbx_description
1 polymer ?
#
loop_
_entity_poly.entity_id
_entity_poly.type
_entity_poly.pdbx_seq_one_letter_code
_entity_poly.pdbx_strand_id
1 'polypeptide(L)'
;KMKIKTIEDLSLNAWPSHKILIYDGWIIRFSCFYTHRTNCVEQIGSSQIALSDKIAYCEEVYEKWNTPAIFKINPLMDSSFDQKLMERGYHIAHTTEVMTMSLESYEPKEPLAEVSLTPHITSDWLNALFEMNGQPIDSQKIVPSMYHAIPGDTIFATVYDGDNVIGTGLGILDRDYVGIYAIHVAPVTAEEKSVSLSAVHFLKSAREQGACYAYLQVVKGNFGARTLYESLGFEYLYTYWFRQQF
;
A
#
# COMPACT_ATOMS: atom_id res chain seq x y z
N LYS A 1 -1.11 -1.78 -19.82
CA LYS A 1 -0.51 -0.51 -19.37
C LYS A 1 -1.52 0.40 -18.67
N MET A 2 -2.73 0.59 -19.26
CA MET A 2 -3.76 1.46 -18.67
C MET A 2 -4.17 1.03 -17.25
N LYS A 3 -4.41 -0.27 -17.01
CA LYS A 3 -4.78 -0.80 -15.68
C LYS A 3 -3.66 -0.57 -14.64
N ILE A 4 -2.38 -0.72 -15.02
CA ILE A 4 -1.24 -0.43 -14.14
C ILE A 4 -1.22 1.05 -13.76
N LYS A 5 -1.37 1.97 -14.73
CA LYS A 5 -1.42 3.42 -14.47
C LYS A 5 -2.53 3.79 -13.49
N THR A 6 -3.71 3.22 -13.66
CA THR A 6 -4.83 3.44 -12.75
C THR A 6 -4.48 3.02 -11.33
N ILE A 7 -3.92 1.82 -11.13
CA ILE A 7 -3.57 1.34 -9.79
C ILE A 7 -2.41 2.14 -9.18
N GLU A 8 -1.45 2.60 -9.99
CA GLU A 8 -0.39 3.51 -9.48
C GLU A 8 -0.99 4.83 -8.97
N ASP A 9 -1.95 5.43 -9.67
CA ASP A 9 -2.64 6.63 -9.20
C ASP A 9 -3.45 6.36 -7.92
N LEU A 10 -4.20 5.26 -7.88
CA LEU A 10 -4.98 4.85 -6.70
C LEU A 10 -4.12 4.62 -5.47
N SER A 11 -2.96 3.97 -5.65
CA SER A 11 -2.05 3.70 -4.53
C SER A 11 -1.35 4.96 -4.01
N LEU A 12 -1.09 5.95 -4.86
CA LEU A 12 -0.64 7.28 -4.44
C LEU A 12 -1.69 8.00 -3.58
N ASN A 13 -2.95 7.97 -4.00
CA ASN A 13 -4.07 8.57 -3.28
C ASN A 13 -4.33 7.86 -1.94
N ALA A 14 -4.19 6.53 -1.91
CA ALA A 14 -4.44 5.73 -0.71
C ALA A 14 -3.45 5.99 0.44
N TRP A 15 -2.20 6.33 0.11
CA TRP A 15 -1.15 6.66 1.08
C TRP A 15 -0.63 8.07 0.83
N PRO A 16 -1.33 9.14 1.28
CA PRO A 16 -0.87 10.51 1.15
C PRO A 16 0.37 10.77 1.99
N SER A 17 1.27 11.61 1.47
CA SER A 17 2.45 12.08 2.20
C SER A 17 2.17 13.44 2.84
N HIS A 18 2.82 13.73 3.96
CA HIS A 18 2.65 15.00 4.66
C HIS A 18 3.14 16.19 3.83
N LYS A 19 4.18 15.99 3.02
CA LYS A 19 4.75 17.00 2.13
C LYS A 19 5.07 16.40 0.79
N ILE A 20 4.88 17.19 -0.26
CA ILE A 20 5.21 16.83 -1.64
C ILE A 20 5.89 17.98 -2.36
N LEU A 21 6.77 17.64 -3.30
CA LEU A 21 7.28 18.52 -4.34
C LEU A 21 6.95 17.93 -5.70
N ILE A 22 6.53 18.77 -6.65
CA ILE A 22 6.34 18.38 -8.05
C ILE A 22 7.54 18.87 -8.85
N TYR A 23 8.15 17.98 -9.61
CA TYR A 23 9.31 18.29 -10.41
C TYR A 23 9.30 17.55 -11.74
N ASP A 24 9.02 18.24 -12.82
CA ASP A 24 9.06 17.76 -14.21
C ASP A 24 8.43 16.37 -14.40
N GLY A 25 7.17 16.22 -14.01
CA GLY A 25 6.43 14.95 -14.10
C GLY A 25 6.77 13.92 -13.02
N TRP A 26 7.55 14.30 -12.04
CA TRP A 26 7.81 13.52 -10.82
C TRP A 26 7.15 14.15 -9.61
N ILE A 27 6.73 13.32 -8.66
CA ILE A 27 6.33 13.70 -7.30
C ILE A 27 7.40 13.20 -6.31
N ILE A 28 7.92 14.12 -5.52
CA ILE A 28 8.91 13.86 -4.47
C ILE A 28 8.18 13.92 -3.15
N ARG A 29 8.19 12.85 -2.37
CA ARG A 29 7.32 12.65 -1.22
C ARG A 29 8.09 12.57 0.08
N PHE A 30 7.49 13.16 1.14
CA PHE A 30 8.05 13.18 2.49
C PHE A 30 6.95 12.89 3.51
N SER A 31 7.17 11.90 4.38
CA SER A 31 6.25 11.53 5.45
C SER A 31 6.99 10.89 6.62
N CYS A 32 7.85 11.67 7.26
CA CYS A 32 8.62 11.28 8.44
C CYS A 32 9.44 9.98 8.27
N PHE A 33 9.70 9.57 7.03
CA PHE A 33 10.47 8.37 6.65
C PHE A 33 9.96 7.06 7.27
N TYR A 34 8.67 7.01 7.59
CA TYR A 34 8.03 5.83 8.17
C TYR A 34 7.96 4.64 7.21
N THR A 35 7.65 4.89 5.93
CA THR A 35 7.60 3.85 4.90
C THR A 35 8.12 4.38 3.57
N HIS A 36 8.73 3.52 2.76
CA HIS A 36 9.18 3.85 1.42
C HIS A 36 8.05 4.42 0.55
N ARG A 37 6.84 3.86 0.64
CA ARG A 37 5.69 4.25 -0.18
C ARG A 37 5.28 5.71 -0.04
N THR A 38 5.56 6.35 1.09
CA THR A 38 5.23 7.76 1.34
C THR A 38 6.45 8.67 1.38
N ASN A 39 7.64 8.13 1.13
CA ASN A 39 8.92 8.82 1.22
C ASN A 39 9.79 8.53 0.00
N CYS A 40 9.22 8.45 -1.16
CA CYS A 40 9.92 8.15 -2.41
C CYS A 40 9.54 9.11 -3.53
N VAL A 41 10.36 9.08 -4.57
CA VAL A 41 10.09 9.73 -5.85
C VAL A 41 9.30 8.77 -6.72
N GLU A 42 8.18 9.24 -7.28
CA GLU A 42 7.36 8.50 -8.25
C GLU A 42 7.14 9.31 -9.51
N GLN A 43 7.14 8.65 -10.66
CA GLN A 43 6.80 9.27 -11.93
C GLN A 43 5.28 9.33 -12.07
N ILE A 44 4.74 10.54 -12.28
CA ILE A 44 3.30 10.78 -12.46
C ILE A 44 2.96 11.32 -13.86
N GLY A 45 3.95 11.78 -14.60
CA GLY A 45 3.77 12.37 -15.92
C GLY A 45 5.02 12.30 -16.80
N SER A 46 4.94 12.93 -17.95
CA SER A 46 6.09 13.05 -18.87
C SER A 46 7.14 14.03 -18.33
N SER A 47 8.38 13.83 -18.77
CA SER A 47 9.53 14.62 -18.36
C SER A 47 10.22 15.26 -19.57
N GLN A 48 10.80 16.44 -19.37
CA GLN A 48 11.58 17.18 -20.36
C GLN A 48 13.05 17.37 -19.94
N ILE A 49 13.31 17.39 -18.64
CA ILE A 49 14.66 17.52 -18.07
C ILE A 49 15.42 16.18 -18.21
N ALA A 50 16.71 16.25 -18.45
CA ALA A 50 17.54 15.07 -18.55
C ALA A 50 17.48 14.22 -17.26
N LEU A 51 17.38 12.89 -17.40
CA LEU A 51 17.21 11.98 -16.28
C LEU A 51 18.29 12.12 -15.21
N SER A 52 19.55 12.30 -15.61
CA SER A 52 20.68 12.50 -14.68
C SER A 52 20.50 13.74 -13.80
N ASP A 53 20.00 14.82 -14.37
CA ASP A 53 19.82 16.08 -13.66
C ASP A 53 18.64 15.98 -12.71
N LYS A 54 17.59 15.26 -13.10
CA LYS A 54 16.44 14.97 -12.23
C LYS A 54 16.82 14.13 -11.02
N ILE A 55 17.64 13.09 -11.22
CA ILE A 55 18.14 12.25 -10.12
C ILE A 55 18.99 13.10 -9.17
N ALA A 56 19.93 13.90 -9.71
CA ALA A 56 20.78 14.76 -8.89
C ALA A 56 19.96 15.76 -8.05
N TYR A 57 18.94 16.38 -8.64
CA TYR A 57 18.04 17.26 -7.91
C TYR A 57 17.31 16.55 -6.76
N CYS A 58 16.82 15.33 -7.00
CA CYS A 58 16.17 14.55 -5.93
C CYS A 58 17.15 14.19 -4.81
N GLU A 59 18.39 13.84 -5.16
CA GLU A 59 19.45 13.57 -4.18
C GLU A 59 19.71 14.81 -3.29
N GLU A 60 19.85 16.00 -3.88
CA GLU A 60 20.01 17.25 -3.13
C GLU A 60 18.81 17.55 -2.21
N VAL A 61 17.60 17.29 -2.68
CA VAL A 61 16.38 17.53 -1.90
C VAL A 61 16.32 16.60 -0.68
N TYR A 62 16.60 15.31 -0.85
CA TYR A 62 16.61 14.34 0.26
C TYR A 62 17.80 14.55 1.21
N GLU A 63 18.96 14.98 0.71
CA GLU A 63 20.12 15.30 1.54
C GLU A 63 19.80 16.40 2.57
N LYS A 64 19.02 17.41 2.20
CA LYS A 64 18.53 18.43 3.15
C LYS A 64 17.72 17.87 4.31
N TRP A 65 17.14 16.68 4.16
CA TRP A 65 16.42 15.95 5.18
C TRP A 65 17.28 14.90 5.88
N ASN A 66 18.58 14.86 5.56
CA ASN A 66 19.53 13.91 6.08
C ASN A 66 19.11 12.44 5.85
N THR A 67 18.61 12.14 4.65
CA THR A 67 18.13 10.82 4.24
C THR A 67 18.50 10.55 2.78
N PRO A 68 18.75 9.29 2.41
CA PRO A 68 18.98 8.94 1.01
C PRO A 68 17.72 9.11 0.17
N ALA A 69 17.89 9.45 -1.12
CA ALA A 69 16.80 9.44 -2.07
C ALA A 69 16.31 8.01 -2.32
N ILE A 70 15.00 7.86 -2.44
CA ILE A 70 14.34 6.60 -2.74
C ILE A 70 13.51 6.79 -4.01
N PHE A 71 13.66 5.91 -4.99
CA PHE A 71 12.92 5.95 -6.24
C PHE A 71 12.07 4.69 -6.38
N LYS A 72 10.80 4.85 -6.70
CA LYS A 72 9.92 3.73 -7.04
C LYS A 72 10.05 3.42 -8.53
N ILE A 73 10.28 2.17 -8.86
CA ILE A 73 10.41 1.66 -10.22
C ILE A 73 9.24 0.72 -10.52
N ASN A 74 8.51 0.98 -11.59
CA ASN A 74 7.39 0.17 -12.04
C ASN A 74 7.45 -0.06 -13.57
N PRO A 75 6.62 -0.96 -14.15
CA PRO A 75 6.69 -1.32 -15.57
C PRO A 75 6.28 -0.22 -16.57
N LEU A 76 5.82 0.94 -16.10
CA LEU A 76 5.48 2.07 -16.95
C LEU A 76 6.72 2.91 -17.31
N MET A 77 7.79 2.76 -16.53
CA MET A 77 9.03 3.52 -16.70
C MET A 77 9.90 2.90 -17.79
N ASP A 78 10.75 3.74 -18.39
CA ASP A 78 11.80 3.27 -19.28
C ASP A 78 12.87 2.49 -18.46
N SER A 79 13.33 1.36 -19.00
CA SER A 79 14.34 0.51 -18.35
C SER A 79 15.67 1.24 -18.11
N SER A 80 15.97 2.26 -18.88
CA SER A 80 17.17 3.10 -18.70
C SER A 80 17.16 3.83 -17.34
N PHE A 81 16.00 4.09 -16.75
CA PHE A 81 15.91 4.73 -15.45
C PHE A 81 16.44 3.80 -14.35
N ASP A 82 15.97 2.57 -14.31
CA ASP A 82 16.44 1.58 -13.35
C ASP A 82 17.93 1.29 -13.49
N GLN A 83 18.41 1.16 -14.73
CA GLN A 83 19.82 0.97 -15.03
C GLN A 83 20.67 2.15 -14.53
N LYS A 84 20.24 3.39 -14.78
CA LYS A 84 20.98 4.58 -14.35
C LYS A 84 21.09 4.71 -12.85
N LEU A 85 20.04 4.34 -12.11
CA LEU A 85 20.10 4.28 -10.65
C LEU A 85 21.06 3.18 -10.16
N MET A 86 21.07 2.02 -10.80
CA MET A 86 22.03 0.95 -10.50
C MET A 86 23.48 1.42 -10.71
N GLU A 87 23.78 2.09 -11.83
CA GLU A 87 25.09 2.65 -12.15
C GLU A 87 25.55 3.72 -11.13
N ARG A 88 24.61 4.41 -10.49
CA ARG A 88 24.86 5.38 -9.42
C ARG A 88 24.97 4.76 -8.02
N GLY A 89 24.97 3.42 -7.93
CA GLY A 89 25.14 2.70 -6.66
C GLY A 89 23.84 2.47 -5.87
N TYR A 90 22.67 2.67 -6.49
CA TYR A 90 21.38 2.32 -5.87
C TYR A 90 21.16 0.81 -5.90
N HIS A 91 20.75 0.25 -4.78
CA HIS A 91 20.34 -1.16 -4.69
C HIS A 91 18.82 -1.29 -4.65
N ILE A 92 18.33 -2.49 -4.97
CA ILE A 92 16.90 -2.82 -4.89
C ILE A 92 16.50 -3.03 -3.44
N ALA A 93 15.39 -2.39 -3.03
CA ALA A 93 14.75 -2.58 -1.75
C ALA A 93 13.25 -2.82 -1.93
N HIS A 94 12.69 -3.69 -1.09
CA HIS A 94 11.25 -3.91 -0.98
C HIS A 94 10.52 -4.18 -2.32
N THR A 95 10.94 -5.21 -3.03
CA THR A 95 10.20 -5.69 -4.20
C THR A 95 8.78 -6.13 -3.82
N THR A 96 7.79 -5.62 -4.53
CA THR A 96 6.37 -5.80 -4.21
C THR A 96 5.59 -6.23 -5.45
N GLU A 97 4.75 -7.23 -5.30
CA GLU A 97 3.82 -7.68 -6.32
C GLU A 97 2.45 -7.03 -6.10
N VAL A 98 1.85 -6.56 -7.17
CA VAL A 98 0.50 -6.00 -7.18
C VAL A 98 -0.44 -7.03 -7.78
N MET A 99 -1.52 -7.31 -7.05
CA MET A 99 -2.56 -8.24 -7.45
C MET A 99 -3.90 -7.53 -7.57
N THR A 100 -4.78 -8.03 -8.42
CA THR A 100 -6.09 -7.44 -8.70
C THR A 100 -7.13 -8.51 -8.96
N MET A 101 -8.40 -8.18 -8.68
CA MET A 101 -9.53 -9.04 -9.06
C MET A 101 -10.73 -8.21 -9.49
N SER A 102 -11.63 -8.81 -10.29
CA SER A 102 -12.96 -8.27 -10.55
C SER A 102 -13.90 -8.67 -9.41
N LEU A 103 -14.73 -7.73 -8.97
CA LEU A 103 -15.79 -7.98 -7.98
C LEU A 103 -17.13 -8.33 -8.62
N GLU A 104 -17.24 -8.34 -9.94
CA GLU A 104 -18.48 -8.52 -10.68
C GLU A 104 -19.12 -9.88 -10.38
N SER A 105 -18.30 -10.93 -10.34
CA SER A 105 -18.73 -12.30 -10.04
C SER A 105 -18.31 -12.79 -8.65
N TYR A 106 -17.87 -11.87 -7.78
CA TYR A 106 -17.43 -12.25 -6.45
C TYR A 106 -18.60 -12.66 -5.56
N GLU A 107 -18.59 -13.89 -5.08
CA GLU A 107 -19.55 -14.40 -4.11
C GLU A 107 -18.85 -14.54 -2.75
N PRO A 108 -19.26 -13.74 -1.74
CA PRO A 108 -18.67 -13.83 -0.41
C PRO A 108 -19.01 -15.18 0.23
N LYS A 109 -17.99 -15.83 0.80
CA LYS A 109 -18.20 -16.98 1.69
C LYS A 109 -18.73 -16.50 3.03
N GLU A 110 -19.58 -17.31 3.68
CA GLU A 110 -20.06 -17.01 5.02
C GLU A 110 -18.89 -16.86 6.01
N PRO A 111 -18.88 -15.78 6.80
CA PRO A 111 -17.79 -15.54 7.74
C PRO A 111 -17.85 -16.49 8.94
N LEU A 112 -16.69 -16.91 9.43
CA LEU A 112 -16.54 -17.75 10.63
C LEU A 112 -16.19 -16.97 11.89
N ALA A 113 -16.01 -15.66 11.81
CA ALA A 113 -15.69 -14.77 12.94
C ALA A 113 -16.51 -13.49 12.87
N GLU A 114 -16.61 -12.82 14.00
CA GLU A 114 -17.26 -11.51 14.08
C GLU A 114 -16.34 -10.44 13.49
N VAL A 115 -16.85 -9.66 12.54
CA VAL A 115 -16.12 -8.56 11.90
C VAL A 115 -16.92 -7.28 12.05
N SER A 116 -16.32 -6.29 12.71
CA SER A 116 -16.84 -4.93 12.77
C SER A 116 -16.27 -4.10 11.63
N LEU A 117 -17.15 -3.48 10.83
CA LEU A 117 -16.78 -2.54 9.77
C LEU A 117 -17.16 -1.13 10.18
N THR A 118 -16.22 -0.21 10.12
CA THR A 118 -16.44 1.21 10.44
C THR A 118 -15.86 2.11 9.35
N PRO A 119 -16.50 3.26 9.02
CA PRO A 119 -15.98 4.20 8.04
C PRO A 119 -14.80 5.03 8.58
N HIS A 120 -14.56 5.01 9.88
CA HIS A 120 -13.53 5.78 10.55
C HIS A 120 -12.66 4.88 11.41
N ILE A 121 -11.41 5.28 11.61
CA ILE A 121 -10.48 4.59 12.48
C ILE A 121 -11.00 4.60 13.93
N THR A 122 -10.95 3.43 14.59
CA THR A 122 -11.31 3.26 16.00
C THR A 122 -10.06 3.05 16.85
N SER A 123 -10.18 3.31 18.16
CA SER A 123 -9.09 3.04 19.11
C SER A 123 -8.70 1.56 19.11
N ASP A 124 -9.67 0.65 19.04
CA ASP A 124 -9.44 -0.80 19.07
C ASP A 124 -8.66 -1.23 17.80
N TRP A 125 -9.07 -0.74 16.66
CA TRP A 125 -8.35 -1.00 15.38
C TRP A 125 -6.92 -0.51 15.44
N LEU A 126 -6.70 0.73 15.91
CA LEU A 126 -5.38 1.34 15.96
C LEU A 126 -4.46 0.65 16.97
N ASN A 127 -4.97 0.32 18.15
CA ASN A 127 -4.22 -0.41 19.16
C ASN A 127 -3.82 -1.82 18.66
N ALA A 128 -4.75 -2.53 18.04
CA ALA A 128 -4.49 -3.82 17.44
C ALA A 128 -3.45 -3.76 16.33
N LEU A 129 -3.50 -2.73 15.46
CA LEU A 129 -2.48 -2.50 14.43
C LEU A 129 -1.09 -2.36 15.05
N PHE A 130 -0.94 -1.53 16.08
CA PHE A 130 0.35 -1.32 16.73
C PHE A 130 0.88 -2.58 17.42
N GLU A 131 0.01 -3.32 18.09
CA GLU A 131 0.36 -4.56 18.78
C GLU A 131 0.80 -5.64 17.78
N MET A 132 0.03 -5.87 16.71
CA MET A 132 0.31 -6.91 15.72
C MET A 132 1.51 -6.58 14.82
N ASN A 133 1.77 -5.31 14.58
CA ASN A 133 2.82 -4.85 13.68
C ASN A 133 4.15 -4.56 14.39
N GLY A 134 4.18 -4.60 15.73
CA GLY A 134 5.40 -4.35 16.53
C GLY A 134 5.99 -2.96 16.28
N GLN A 135 5.17 -1.95 16.05
CA GLN A 135 5.59 -0.60 15.67
C GLN A 135 6.41 0.08 16.76
N PRO A 136 7.53 0.74 16.43
CA PRO A 136 8.24 1.60 17.35
C PRO A 136 7.34 2.72 17.90
N ILE A 137 7.54 3.12 19.15
CA ILE A 137 6.73 4.14 19.84
C ILE A 137 6.68 5.47 19.05
N ASP A 138 7.76 5.87 18.43
CA ASP A 138 7.81 7.10 17.65
C ASP A 138 6.95 7.02 16.37
N SER A 139 6.90 5.85 15.73
CA SER A 139 6.02 5.60 14.60
C SER A 139 4.53 5.68 14.99
N GLN A 140 4.18 5.24 16.20
CA GLN A 140 2.81 5.29 16.71
C GLN A 140 2.25 6.71 16.81
N LYS A 141 3.11 7.73 16.95
CA LYS A 141 2.71 9.15 16.97
C LYS A 141 2.36 9.68 15.58
N ILE A 142 2.96 9.11 14.53
CA ILE A 142 2.85 9.59 13.15
C ILE A 142 1.72 8.89 12.41
N VAL A 143 1.59 7.57 12.61
CA VAL A 143 0.68 6.70 11.87
C VAL A 143 -0.79 7.16 11.89
N PRO A 144 -1.39 7.61 13.01
CA PRO A 144 -2.77 8.09 13.00
C PRO A 144 -2.99 9.27 12.04
N SER A 145 -2.06 10.20 11.95
CA SER A 145 -2.16 11.35 11.03
C SER A 145 -2.14 10.93 9.57
N MET A 146 -1.44 9.84 9.23
CA MET A 146 -1.41 9.29 7.87
C MET A 146 -2.77 8.68 7.50
N TYR A 147 -3.39 7.92 8.39
CA TYR A 147 -4.72 7.35 8.16
C TYR A 147 -5.81 8.43 8.07
N HIS A 148 -5.75 9.45 8.92
CA HIS A 148 -6.69 10.58 8.86
C HIS A 148 -6.55 11.44 7.60
N ALA A 149 -5.39 11.42 6.94
CA ALA A 149 -5.14 12.17 5.71
C ALA A 149 -5.61 11.46 4.43
N ILE A 150 -6.11 10.23 4.52
CA ILE A 150 -6.61 9.48 3.35
C ILE A 150 -7.82 10.23 2.76
N PRO A 151 -7.76 10.65 1.48
CA PRO A 151 -8.84 11.45 0.88
C PRO A 151 -10.02 10.61 0.39
N GLY A 152 -9.82 9.31 0.17
CA GLY A 152 -10.87 8.38 -0.27
C GLY A 152 -11.77 7.90 0.87
N ASP A 153 -12.90 7.30 0.53
CA ASP A 153 -13.75 6.63 1.50
C ASP A 153 -13.07 5.39 2.06
N THR A 154 -13.17 5.19 3.37
CA THR A 154 -12.46 4.14 4.08
C THR A 154 -13.42 3.14 4.72
N ILE A 155 -12.99 1.87 4.77
CA ILE A 155 -13.65 0.78 5.48
C ILE A 155 -12.61 0.16 6.41
N PHE A 156 -12.69 0.44 7.71
CA PHE A 156 -11.82 -0.18 8.71
C PHE A 156 -12.50 -1.45 9.21
N ALA A 157 -11.83 -2.60 9.11
CA ALA A 157 -12.32 -3.86 9.67
C ALA A 157 -11.51 -4.27 10.88
N THR A 158 -12.25 -4.64 11.92
CA THR A 158 -11.71 -5.25 13.13
C THR A 158 -12.31 -6.63 13.27
N VAL A 159 -11.46 -7.65 13.36
CA VAL A 159 -11.88 -9.05 13.51
C VAL A 159 -11.77 -9.45 14.97
N TYR A 160 -12.85 -10.02 15.52
CA TYR A 160 -12.92 -10.42 16.91
C TYR A 160 -13.02 -11.94 17.07
N ASP A 161 -12.40 -12.43 18.15
CA ASP A 161 -12.66 -13.73 18.75
C ASP A 161 -13.06 -13.50 20.20
N GLY A 162 -14.37 -13.54 20.49
CA GLY A 162 -14.94 -13.05 21.74
C GLY A 162 -14.61 -11.56 21.93
N ASP A 163 -14.00 -11.21 23.04
CA ASP A 163 -13.59 -9.82 23.34
C ASP A 163 -12.20 -9.44 22.78
N ASN A 164 -11.50 -10.39 22.17
CA ASN A 164 -10.15 -10.17 21.69
C ASN A 164 -10.13 -9.75 20.21
N VAL A 165 -9.36 -8.72 19.89
CA VAL A 165 -9.08 -8.37 18.49
C VAL A 165 -8.01 -9.31 17.95
N ILE A 166 -8.34 -10.06 16.91
CA ILE A 166 -7.45 -11.04 16.28
C ILE A 166 -7.02 -10.65 14.87
N GLY A 167 -7.56 -9.58 14.31
CA GLY A 167 -7.19 -9.12 12.98
C GLY A 167 -7.65 -7.71 12.70
N THR A 168 -6.93 -7.06 11.80
CA THR A 168 -7.26 -5.73 11.25
C THR A 168 -7.25 -5.76 9.73
N GLY A 169 -7.88 -4.77 9.14
CA GLY A 169 -7.75 -4.49 7.72
C GLY A 169 -8.31 -3.12 7.37
N LEU A 170 -7.94 -2.61 6.21
CA LEU A 170 -8.39 -1.33 5.68
C LEU A 170 -8.70 -1.46 4.20
N GLY A 171 -9.94 -1.15 3.81
CA GLY A 171 -10.35 -0.92 2.43
C GLY A 171 -10.39 0.57 2.15
N ILE A 172 -9.83 1.00 1.03
CA ILE A 172 -9.85 2.39 0.57
C ILE A 172 -10.53 2.42 -0.80
N LEU A 173 -11.68 3.10 -0.85
CA LEU A 173 -12.48 3.25 -2.07
C LEU A 173 -12.03 4.51 -2.81
N ASP A 174 -11.71 4.35 -4.08
CA ASP A 174 -11.44 5.45 -5.00
C ASP A 174 -11.88 5.01 -6.40
N ARG A 175 -12.71 5.82 -7.06
CA ARG A 175 -13.34 5.46 -8.35
C ARG A 175 -14.14 4.15 -8.20
N ASP A 176 -13.97 3.22 -9.11
CA ASP A 176 -14.58 1.88 -9.10
C ASP A 176 -13.68 0.78 -8.50
N TYR A 177 -12.69 1.18 -7.69
CA TYR A 177 -11.74 0.28 -7.05
C TYR A 177 -11.82 0.33 -5.53
N VAL A 178 -11.52 -0.80 -4.89
CA VAL A 178 -11.11 -0.87 -3.49
C VAL A 178 -9.66 -1.35 -3.39
N GLY A 179 -8.81 -0.56 -2.75
CA GLY A 179 -7.46 -0.97 -2.37
C GLY A 179 -7.48 -1.60 -0.97
N ILE A 180 -6.79 -2.73 -0.80
CA ILE A 180 -6.74 -3.45 0.48
C ILE A 180 -5.38 -3.21 1.13
N TYR A 181 -5.41 -2.74 2.38
CA TYR A 181 -4.24 -2.32 3.16
C TYR A 181 -4.34 -2.80 4.60
N ALA A 182 -3.24 -2.70 5.34
CA ALA A 182 -3.15 -2.92 6.78
C ALA A 182 -3.80 -4.24 7.24
N ILE A 183 -3.64 -5.30 6.46
CA ILE A 183 -4.05 -6.64 6.84
C ILE A 183 -3.02 -7.20 7.82
N HIS A 184 -3.42 -7.33 9.08
CA HIS A 184 -2.62 -7.94 10.13
C HIS A 184 -3.46 -8.95 10.90
N VAL A 185 -2.80 -10.00 11.38
CA VAL A 185 -3.43 -11.11 12.10
C VAL A 185 -2.57 -11.50 13.30
N ALA A 186 -3.22 -11.76 14.42
CA ALA A 186 -2.54 -12.23 15.62
C ALA A 186 -1.95 -13.65 15.43
N PRO A 187 -0.72 -13.89 15.90
CA PRO A 187 0.02 -15.12 15.61
C PRO A 187 -0.56 -16.41 16.24
N VAL A 188 -1.54 -16.30 17.11
CA VAL A 188 -2.03 -17.42 17.97
C VAL A 188 -3.25 -18.15 17.42
N THR A 189 -3.92 -17.61 16.41
CA THR A 189 -5.19 -18.21 15.90
C THR A 189 -5.08 -18.49 14.42
N ALA A 190 -5.24 -19.77 14.05
CA ALA A 190 -5.46 -20.32 12.70
C ALA A 190 -5.31 -19.27 11.57
N GLU A 191 -4.09 -19.01 11.21
CA GLU A 191 -3.58 -17.93 10.32
C GLU A 191 -4.38 -17.74 9.04
N GLU A 192 -4.90 -18.81 8.45
CA GLU A 192 -5.64 -18.74 7.18
C GLU A 192 -7.08 -18.21 7.34
N LYS A 193 -7.70 -18.38 8.51
CA LYS A 193 -9.12 -18.06 8.68
C LYS A 193 -9.38 -16.58 8.90
N SER A 194 -8.56 -15.87 9.67
CA SER A 194 -8.83 -14.47 10.02
C SER A 194 -8.47 -13.49 8.90
N VAL A 195 -7.42 -13.75 8.11
CA VAL A 195 -7.08 -12.93 6.92
C VAL A 195 -8.13 -13.10 5.84
N SER A 196 -8.55 -14.33 5.60
CA SER A 196 -9.64 -14.65 4.68
C SER A 196 -10.94 -13.94 5.06
N LEU A 197 -11.23 -13.84 6.35
CA LEU A 197 -12.47 -13.25 6.87
C LEU A 197 -12.53 -11.74 6.74
N SER A 198 -11.48 -11.03 7.11
CA SER A 198 -11.44 -9.58 6.94
C SER A 198 -11.52 -9.19 5.46
N ALA A 199 -10.77 -9.89 4.59
CA ALA A 199 -10.81 -9.64 3.16
C ALA A 199 -12.21 -9.87 2.55
N VAL A 200 -12.89 -10.96 2.92
CA VAL A 200 -14.24 -11.28 2.44
C VAL A 200 -15.26 -10.19 2.80
N HIS A 201 -15.24 -9.69 4.03
CA HIS A 201 -16.15 -8.62 4.46
C HIS A 201 -15.87 -7.30 3.76
N PHE A 202 -14.60 -6.96 3.56
CA PHE A 202 -14.23 -5.77 2.78
C PHE A 202 -14.77 -5.81 1.36
N LEU A 203 -14.53 -6.91 0.67
CA LEU A 203 -14.89 -7.05 -0.72
C LEU A 203 -16.42 -6.96 -0.91
N LYS A 204 -17.18 -7.56 0.00
CA LYS A 204 -18.65 -7.44 0.01
C LYS A 204 -19.09 -6.00 0.23
N SER A 205 -18.61 -5.37 1.30
CA SER A 205 -18.99 -3.99 1.63
C SER A 205 -18.54 -3.00 0.55
N ALA A 206 -17.34 -3.17 -0.01
CA ALA A 206 -16.84 -2.34 -1.10
C ALA A 206 -17.69 -2.46 -2.36
N ARG A 207 -18.10 -3.69 -2.71
CA ARG A 207 -18.99 -3.94 -3.85
C ARG A 207 -20.36 -3.27 -3.65
N GLU A 208 -20.94 -3.36 -2.45
CA GLU A 208 -22.18 -2.69 -2.10
C GLU A 208 -22.08 -1.16 -2.21
N GLN A 209 -20.87 -0.60 -2.04
CA GLN A 209 -20.56 0.82 -2.21
C GLN A 209 -20.11 1.18 -3.63
N GLY A 210 -20.22 0.26 -4.60
CA GLY A 210 -20.00 0.52 -6.02
C GLY A 210 -18.61 0.16 -6.56
N ALA A 211 -17.73 -0.48 -5.78
CA ALA A 211 -16.48 -0.98 -6.31
C ALA A 211 -16.71 -2.16 -7.26
N CYS A 212 -16.09 -2.08 -8.44
CA CYS A 212 -16.10 -3.13 -9.46
C CYS A 212 -14.82 -3.98 -9.44
N TYR A 213 -13.75 -3.44 -8.88
CA TYR A 213 -12.43 -4.06 -8.81
C TYR A 213 -11.80 -3.92 -7.44
N ALA A 214 -10.94 -4.89 -7.09
CA ALA A 214 -10.09 -4.83 -5.92
C ALA A 214 -8.63 -4.94 -6.33
N TYR A 215 -7.73 -4.31 -5.58
CA TYR A 215 -6.28 -4.50 -5.70
C TYR A 215 -5.62 -4.55 -4.33
N LEU A 216 -4.47 -5.20 -4.28
CA LEU A 216 -3.61 -5.25 -3.10
C LEU A 216 -2.14 -5.34 -3.49
N GLN A 217 -1.29 -5.17 -2.50
CA GLN A 217 0.15 -5.20 -2.64
C GLN A 217 0.74 -6.20 -1.65
N VAL A 218 1.56 -7.13 -2.15
CA VAL A 218 2.20 -8.15 -1.33
C VAL A 218 3.72 -8.14 -1.55
N VAL A 219 4.49 -8.18 -0.48
CA VAL A 219 5.95 -8.25 -0.56
C VAL A 219 6.34 -9.55 -1.27
N LYS A 220 7.20 -9.45 -2.27
CA LYS A 220 7.70 -10.60 -3.01
C LYS A 220 8.41 -11.57 -2.06
N GLY A 221 8.04 -12.84 -2.13
CA GLY A 221 8.54 -13.88 -1.22
C GLY A 221 7.63 -14.17 -0.04
N ASN A 222 6.59 -13.38 0.20
CA ASN A 222 5.52 -13.74 1.14
C ASN A 222 4.55 -14.71 0.46
N PHE A 223 4.97 -15.98 0.35
CA PHE A 223 4.23 -17.03 -0.36
C PHE A 223 2.89 -17.34 0.32
N GLY A 224 2.82 -17.28 1.65
CA GLY A 224 1.60 -17.53 2.41
C GLY A 224 0.51 -16.51 2.06
N ALA A 225 0.83 -15.24 2.15
CA ALA A 225 -0.10 -14.17 1.78
C ALA A 225 -0.50 -14.25 0.30
N ARG A 226 0.45 -14.50 -0.59
CA ARG A 226 0.17 -14.63 -2.02
C ARG A 226 -0.80 -15.78 -2.31
N THR A 227 -0.53 -16.97 -1.79
CA THR A 227 -1.41 -18.16 -1.96
C THR A 227 -2.82 -17.87 -1.43
N LEU A 228 -2.92 -17.21 -0.29
CA LEU A 228 -4.21 -16.82 0.27
C LEU A 228 -4.97 -15.89 -0.68
N TYR A 229 -4.34 -14.83 -1.18
CA TYR A 229 -5.00 -13.89 -2.10
C TYR A 229 -5.38 -14.54 -3.43
N GLU A 230 -4.55 -15.45 -3.96
CA GLU A 230 -4.89 -16.26 -5.13
C GLU A 230 -6.13 -17.12 -4.86
N SER A 231 -6.25 -17.72 -3.67
CA SER A 231 -7.43 -18.51 -3.27
C SER A 231 -8.72 -17.69 -3.16
N LEU A 232 -8.61 -16.38 -2.96
CA LEU A 232 -9.73 -15.43 -2.96
C LEU A 232 -10.09 -14.94 -4.38
N GLY A 233 -9.29 -15.26 -5.39
CA GLY A 233 -9.51 -14.88 -6.77
C GLY A 233 -8.66 -13.69 -7.26
N PHE A 234 -7.68 -13.24 -6.47
CA PHE A 234 -6.73 -12.25 -6.94
C PHE A 234 -5.72 -12.85 -7.92
N GLU A 235 -5.42 -12.10 -8.96
CA GLU A 235 -4.44 -12.46 -9.98
C GLU A 235 -3.28 -11.47 -9.96
N TYR A 236 -2.07 -11.97 -10.22
CA TYR A 236 -0.89 -11.14 -10.39
C TYR A 236 -1.06 -10.17 -11.56
N LEU A 237 -0.70 -8.91 -11.35
CA LEU A 237 -0.76 -7.88 -12.39
C LEU A 237 0.63 -7.36 -12.77
N TYR A 238 1.42 -6.90 -11.82
CA TYR A 238 2.80 -6.42 -12.03
C TYR A 238 3.60 -6.40 -10.74
N THR A 239 4.91 -6.15 -10.91
CA THR A 239 5.86 -5.98 -9.82
C THR A 239 6.46 -4.60 -9.89
N TYR A 240 6.67 -3.96 -8.74
CA TYR A 240 7.48 -2.77 -8.58
C TYR A 240 8.52 -2.98 -7.48
N TRP A 241 9.54 -2.12 -7.46
CA TRP A 241 10.56 -2.09 -6.40
C TRP A 241 11.01 -0.67 -6.13
N PHE A 242 11.74 -0.50 -5.03
CA PHE A 242 12.41 0.74 -4.72
C PHE A 242 13.89 0.63 -5.00
N ARG A 243 14.49 1.73 -5.47
CA ARG A 243 15.93 1.93 -5.53
C ARG A 243 16.34 2.89 -4.44
N GLN A 244 17.36 2.54 -3.66
CA GLN A 244 17.84 3.29 -2.51
C GLN A 244 19.37 3.21 -2.43
N GLN A 245 20.00 4.32 -2.04
CA GLN A 245 21.39 4.33 -1.59
C GLN A 245 21.47 4.00 -0.09
N PHE A 246 22.60 3.46 0.34
CA PHE A 246 22.86 3.18 1.75
C PHE A 246 23.16 4.46 2.54
#